data_b576ab7c7b340f7cb3393c69ac9f3409
#
_entry.id   b576ab7c7b340f7cb3393c69ac9f3409
#
_cell.length_a   1.000
_cell.length_b   1.000
_cell.length_c   1.000
_cell.angle_alpha   90.00
_cell.angle_beta   90.00
_cell.angle_gamma   90.00
#
_symmetry.space_group_name_H-M   'P 1'
#
loop_
_entity.id
_entity.type
_entity.pdbx_description
1 polymer ?
#
loop_
_entity_poly.entity_id
_entity_poly.type
_entity_poly.pdbx_seq_one_letter_code
_entity_poly.pdbx_strand_id
1 'polypeptide(L)'
;MLTLPQRVLVIGIARSGTAAAAALGARGVDVVRADRKLGNDDDLALLDGVGLVVKSPGVPGENPLVVEARAGGIPVWSEVELGYRLLAAPAIVGVTGTNGKTTTCELLGAIFRAGGRDVVVAGNVGSPLTAARSAEWIVCELSSFQLEDIHELRCRVAVLLNLEPDHLDRHGTFDAYRDAKLRIFERTDVAVVPRGLGLDGIEFAADDPLPAEPRIPGAHNRENAAAATAAARAAGIDDVAIAEGLRTFPGVEHRLELARELRGVRYVNDSKATNTAAARRGVAAFDAPLRLVLGGSLKGEDFGAFARELEPRVRRAYLIGEAADDLARALDATGVPYERSGDLGTAVRAAAAAAEPGEIVLLSPACASYDQFENFERRGEEFRRLVQNLS
;
A
#
# COMPACT_ATOMS: atom_id res chain seq x y z
N MET A 1 28.79 4.32 -15.38
CA MET A 1 27.62 3.96 -16.20
C MET A 1 27.26 2.52 -15.83
N LEU A 2 26.00 2.19 -15.55
CA LEU A 2 25.58 0.83 -15.21
C LEU A 2 25.86 -0.11 -16.40
N THR A 3 26.66 -1.15 -16.20
CA THR A 3 26.88 -2.19 -17.21
C THR A 3 25.83 -3.29 -16.98
N LEU A 4 24.87 -3.42 -17.89
CA LEU A 4 23.88 -4.49 -17.86
C LEU A 4 24.41 -5.69 -18.67
N PRO A 5 24.05 -6.93 -18.26
CA PRO A 5 24.31 -8.11 -19.09
C PRO A 5 23.55 -8.02 -20.41
N GLN A 6 24.03 -8.75 -21.43
CA GLN A 6 23.35 -8.81 -22.74
C GLN A 6 21.96 -9.45 -22.63
N ARG A 7 21.80 -10.44 -21.73
CA ARG A 7 20.57 -11.21 -21.55
C ARG A 7 20.12 -11.18 -20.09
N VAL A 8 18.87 -10.81 -19.85
CA VAL A 8 18.26 -10.67 -18.54
C VAL A 8 16.93 -11.42 -18.51
N LEU A 9 16.71 -12.23 -17.48
CA LEU A 9 15.43 -12.88 -17.24
C LEU A 9 14.59 -12.02 -16.30
N VAL A 10 13.37 -11.68 -16.70
CA VAL A 10 12.37 -11.02 -15.86
C VAL A 10 11.30 -12.03 -15.45
N ILE A 11 11.15 -12.28 -14.15
CA ILE A 11 10.18 -13.23 -13.59
C ILE A 11 9.00 -12.48 -12.98
N GLY A 12 7.77 -12.85 -13.42
CA GLY A 12 6.53 -12.20 -13.02
C GLY A 12 6.24 -10.96 -13.87
N ILE A 13 5.36 -11.11 -14.88
CA ILE A 13 5.05 -10.08 -15.89
C ILE A 13 3.74 -9.35 -15.55
N ALA A 14 3.55 -8.98 -14.28
CA ALA A 14 2.57 -8.01 -13.87
C ALA A 14 3.13 -6.58 -14.04
N ARG A 15 2.58 -5.58 -13.35
CA ARG A 15 2.96 -4.17 -13.49
C ARG A 15 4.49 -3.93 -13.38
N SER A 16 5.12 -4.42 -12.31
CA SER A 16 6.57 -4.23 -12.06
C SER A 16 7.45 -4.92 -13.08
N GLY A 17 7.17 -6.18 -13.39
CA GLY A 17 7.97 -6.92 -14.38
C GLY A 17 7.80 -6.41 -15.80
N THR A 18 6.60 -5.97 -16.18
CA THR A 18 6.38 -5.32 -17.49
C THR A 18 7.20 -4.03 -17.61
N ALA A 19 7.23 -3.21 -16.55
CA ALA A 19 8.00 -1.98 -16.51
C ALA A 19 9.51 -2.27 -16.58
N ALA A 20 9.99 -3.25 -15.79
CA ALA A 20 11.39 -3.70 -15.83
C ALA A 20 11.80 -4.19 -17.22
N ALA A 21 10.97 -5.04 -17.84
CA ALA A 21 11.22 -5.56 -19.19
C ALA A 21 11.29 -4.43 -20.24
N ALA A 22 10.38 -3.45 -20.15
CA ALA A 22 10.38 -2.29 -21.04
C ALA A 22 11.64 -1.42 -20.85
N ALA A 23 12.02 -1.16 -19.59
CA ALA A 23 13.21 -0.36 -19.27
C ALA A 23 14.53 -1.01 -19.73
N LEU A 24 14.63 -2.34 -19.64
CA LEU A 24 15.76 -3.13 -20.14
C LEU A 24 15.79 -3.16 -21.67
N GLY A 25 14.66 -3.46 -22.31
CA GLY A 25 14.55 -3.50 -23.77
C GLY A 25 14.87 -2.16 -24.43
N ALA A 26 14.45 -1.03 -23.83
CA ALA A 26 14.82 0.31 -24.30
C ALA A 26 16.35 0.60 -24.25
N ARG A 27 17.11 -0.24 -23.55
CA ARG A 27 18.57 -0.18 -23.45
C ARG A 27 19.29 -1.25 -24.29
N GLY A 28 18.54 -1.97 -25.15
CA GLY A 28 19.09 -2.99 -26.05
C GLY A 28 19.42 -4.32 -25.38
N VAL A 29 18.89 -4.57 -24.17
CA VAL A 29 19.06 -5.85 -23.48
C VAL A 29 18.10 -6.88 -24.06
N ASP A 30 18.59 -8.12 -24.31
CA ASP A 30 17.74 -9.26 -24.63
C ASP A 30 16.96 -9.69 -23.37
N VAL A 31 15.64 -9.51 -23.39
CA VAL A 31 14.77 -9.73 -22.22
C VAL A 31 13.98 -11.03 -22.39
N VAL A 32 14.37 -12.06 -21.63
CA VAL A 32 13.59 -13.28 -21.45
C VAL A 32 12.51 -13.03 -20.42
N ARG A 33 11.32 -13.60 -20.61
CA ARG A 33 10.18 -13.43 -19.70
C ARG A 33 9.68 -14.77 -19.19
N ALA A 34 9.50 -14.87 -17.87
CA ALA A 34 8.87 -15.99 -17.21
C ALA A 34 7.69 -15.53 -16.39
N ASP A 35 6.57 -16.23 -16.47
CA ASP A 35 5.37 -15.93 -15.67
C ASP A 35 4.48 -17.17 -15.61
N ARG A 36 3.80 -17.38 -14.49
CA ARG A 36 2.84 -18.47 -14.33
C ARG A 36 1.74 -18.45 -15.40
N LYS A 37 1.34 -17.26 -15.85
CA LYS A 37 0.35 -17.10 -16.93
C LYS A 37 0.89 -17.50 -18.30
N LEU A 38 2.23 -17.53 -18.48
CA LEU A 38 2.88 -18.01 -19.69
C LEU A 38 3.16 -19.52 -19.62
N GLY A 39 2.97 -20.14 -18.44
CA GLY A 39 3.22 -21.56 -18.22
C GLY A 39 4.71 -21.94 -18.29
N ASN A 40 5.60 -21.02 -17.97
CA ASN A 40 7.05 -21.18 -18.09
C ASN A 40 7.84 -20.67 -16.86
N ASP A 41 7.19 -20.47 -15.73
CA ASP A 41 7.80 -19.92 -14.51
C ASP A 41 8.64 -20.94 -13.72
N ASP A 42 8.78 -22.17 -14.23
CA ASP A 42 9.64 -23.25 -13.74
C ASP A 42 10.58 -23.85 -14.82
N ASP A 43 10.59 -23.29 -16.03
CA ASP A 43 11.43 -23.75 -17.13
C ASP A 43 12.89 -23.27 -16.96
N LEU A 44 13.74 -24.14 -16.40
CA LEU A 44 15.14 -23.83 -16.10
C LEU A 44 15.98 -23.51 -17.34
N ALA A 45 15.57 -23.92 -18.55
CA ALA A 45 16.28 -23.58 -19.79
C ALA A 45 16.25 -22.07 -20.07
N LEU A 46 15.32 -21.32 -19.48
CA LEU A 46 15.28 -19.86 -19.60
C LEU A 46 16.49 -19.16 -18.95
N LEU A 47 17.24 -19.85 -18.09
CA LEU A 47 18.46 -19.32 -17.47
C LEU A 47 19.69 -19.41 -18.37
N ASP A 48 19.61 -20.09 -19.51
CA ASP A 48 20.75 -20.25 -20.43
C ASP A 48 21.23 -18.90 -20.97
N GLY A 49 22.49 -18.56 -20.66
CA GLY A 49 23.14 -17.31 -21.05
C GLY A 49 22.62 -16.06 -20.33
N VAL A 50 21.77 -16.21 -19.30
CA VAL A 50 21.28 -15.11 -18.49
C VAL A 50 22.37 -14.63 -17.52
N GLY A 51 22.64 -13.34 -17.53
CA GLY A 51 23.60 -12.71 -16.61
C GLY A 51 22.95 -11.97 -15.42
N LEU A 52 21.62 -11.87 -15.39
CA LEU A 52 20.86 -11.22 -14.31
C LEU A 52 19.42 -11.71 -14.34
N VAL A 53 18.85 -11.96 -13.16
CA VAL A 53 17.42 -12.19 -12.95
C VAL A 53 16.81 -10.97 -12.28
N VAL A 54 15.70 -10.45 -12.80
CA VAL A 54 14.88 -9.41 -12.17
C VAL A 54 13.58 -10.03 -11.70
N LYS A 55 13.35 -10.00 -10.39
CA LYS A 55 12.19 -10.61 -9.74
C LYS A 55 11.12 -9.58 -9.40
N SER A 56 9.88 -9.80 -9.84
CA SER A 56 8.72 -9.04 -9.38
C SER A 56 8.35 -9.40 -7.93
N PRO A 57 7.76 -8.47 -7.13
CA PRO A 57 7.42 -8.73 -5.71
C PRO A 57 6.50 -9.92 -5.49
N GLY A 58 5.60 -10.21 -6.45
CA GLY A 58 4.67 -11.35 -6.38
C GLY A 58 5.31 -12.72 -6.58
N VAL A 59 6.55 -12.79 -7.05
CA VAL A 59 7.26 -14.06 -7.29
C VAL A 59 7.92 -14.53 -5.98
N PRO A 60 7.66 -15.76 -5.53
CA PRO A 60 8.28 -16.31 -4.33
C PRO A 60 9.80 -16.49 -4.46
N GLY A 61 10.51 -16.41 -3.33
CA GLY A 61 11.94 -16.72 -3.28
C GLY A 61 12.27 -18.17 -3.58
N GLU A 62 11.29 -19.08 -3.38
CA GLU A 62 11.33 -20.51 -3.64
C GLU A 62 10.99 -20.87 -5.10
N ASN A 63 10.68 -19.90 -5.95
CA ASN A 63 10.45 -20.15 -7.37
C ASN A 63 11.68 -20.88 -7.98
N PRO A 64 11.50 -21.97 -8.74
CA PRO A 64 12.61 -22.78 -9.26
C PRO A 64 13.67 -21.98 -10.02
N LEU A 65 13.25 -21.01 -10.83
CA LEU A 65 14.18 -20.13 -11.57
C LEU A 65 14.99 -19.23 -10.64
N VAL A 66 14.38 -18.73 -9.55
CA VAL A 66 15.08 -17.90 -8.56
C VAL A 66 16.10 -18.72 -7.77
N VAL A 67 15.70 -19.93 -7.34
CA VAL A 67 16.57 -20.86 -6.59
C VAL A 67 17.76 -21.27 -7.45
N GLU A 68 17.53 -21.71 -8.69
CA GLU A 68 18.59 -22.14 -9.60
C GLU A 68 19.51 -20.98 -9.99
N ALA A 69 18.97 -19.79 -10.25
CA ALA A 69 19.78 -18.61 -10.52
C ALA A 69 20.75 -18.29 -9.37
N ARG A 70 20.27 -18.32 -8.12
CA ARG A 70 21.11 -18.13 -6.93
C ARG A 70 22.17 -19.22 -6.78
N ALA A 71 21.79 -20.50 -7.00
CA ALA A 71 22.72 -21.63 -6.94
C ALA A 71 23.80 -21.54 -8.03
N GLY A 72 23.44 -21.05 -9.22
CA GLY A 72 24.36 -20.80 -10.34
C GLY A 72 25.17 -19.51 -10.25
N GLY A 73 25.01 -18.73 -9.16
CA GLY A 73 25.72 -17.45 -8.97
C GLY A 73 25.22 -16.32 -9.88
N ILE A 74 24.04 -16.46 -10.52
CA ILE A 74 23.40 -15.41 -11.28
C ILE A 74 22.77 -14.41 -10.29
N PRO A 75 23.11 -13.11 -10.36
CA PRO A 75 22.50 -12.11 -9.50
C PRO A 75 20.97 -12.08 -9.63
N VAL A 76 20.27 -11.97 -8.51
CA VAL A 76 18.81 -11.77 -8.47
C VAL A 76 18.56 -10.38 -7.90
N TRP A 77 17.90 -9.51 -8.65
CA TRP A 77 17.51 -8.16 -8.23
C TRP A 77 16.00 -8.01 -8.16
N SER A 78 15.54 -7.24 -7.19
CA SER A 78 14.17 -6.73 -7.22
C SER A 78 14.02 -5.66 -8.29
N GLU A 79 12.77 -5.39 -8.70
CA GLU A 79 12.47 -4.31 -9.65
C GLU A 79 12.97 -2.95 -9.14
N VAL A 80 12.88 -2.70 -7.82
CA VAL A 80 13.34 -1.43 -7.22
C VAL A 80 14.87 -1.31 -7.21
N GLU A 81 15.60 -2.40 -7.07
CA GLU A 81 17.06 -2.42 -7.22
C GLU A 81 17.47 -2.04 -8.65
N LEU A 82 16.81 -2.65 -9.64
CA LEU A 82 17.03 -2.31 -11.05
C LEU A 82 16.71 -0.83 -11.32
N GLY A 83 15.55 -0.35 -10.86
CA GLY A 83 15.12 1.04 -11.03
C GLY A 83 16.10 2.04 -10.43
N TYR A 84 16.58 1.78 -9.20
CA TYR A 84 17.59 2.59 -8.55
C TYR A 84 18.86 2.72 -9.37
N ARG A 85 19.37 1.60 -9.88
CA ARG A 85 20.59 1.59 -10.71
C ARG A 85 20.40 2.28 -12.06
N LEU A 86 19.21 2.16 -12.66
CA LEU A 86 18.88 2.82 -13.93
C LEU A 86 18.72 4.34 -13.81
N LEU A 87 18.28 4.82 -12.64
CA LEU A 87 18.11 6.25 -12.35
C LEU A 87 19.39 6.95 -11.91
N ALA A 88 20.56 6.26 -11.93
CA ALA A 88 21.86 6.80 -11.56
C ALA A 88 21.92 7.41 -10.15
N ALA A 89 21.43 6.65 -9.17
CA ALA A 89 21.46 6.96 -7.74
C ALA A 89 20.76 8.29 -7.35
N PRO A 90 19.45 8.38 -7.53
CA PRO A 90 18.67 9.54 -7.07
C PRO A 90 18.68 9.64 -5.55
N ALA A 91 18.34 10.80 -4.99
CA ALA A 91 18.07 10.93 -3.56
C ALA A 91 16.75 10.22 -3.24
N ILE A 92 16.81 9.13 -2.48
CA ILE A 92 15.63 8.33 -2.12
C ILE A 92 15.22 8.56 -0.67
N VAL A 93 13.91 8.82 -0.46
CA VAL A 93 13.23 8.55 0.81
C VAL A 93 12.53 7.21 0.67
N GLY A 94 13.11 6.16 1.27
CA GLY A 94 12.51 4.83 1.29
C GLY A 94 11.54 4.67 2.44
N VAL A 95 10.35 4.11 2.19
CA VAL A 95 9.32 3.90 3.22
C VAL A 95 8.88 2.44 3.22
N THR A 96 9.05 1.78 4.38
CA THR A 96 8.55 0.44 4.62
C THR A 96 7.74 0.37 5.92
N GLY A 97 7.13 -0.76 6.18
CA GLY A 97 6.30 -1.04 7.34
C GLY A 97 5.22 -2.07 6.98
N THR A 98 4.50 -2.55 7.97
CA THR A 98 3.33 -3.40 7.72
C THR A 98 2.20 -2.55 7.15
N ASN A 99 1.91 -1.43 7.79
CA ASN A 99 0.80 -0.52 7.46
C ASN A 99 1.28 0.90 7.21
N GLY A 100 0.45 1.74 6.57
CA GLY A 100 0.70 3.18 6.42
C GLY A 100 1.59 3.59 5.24
N LYS A 101 2.32 2.68 4.61
CA LYS A 101 3.32 2.97 3.56
C LYS A 101 2.82 3.94 2.49
N THR A 102 1.73 3.61 1.80
CA THR A 102 1.20 4.42 0.69
C THR A 102 0.81 5.82 1.16
N THR A 103 0.13 5.91 2.31
CA THR A 103 -0.28 7.20 2.88
C THR A 103 0.93 8.07 3.20
N THR A 104 1.96 7.49 3.82
CA THR A 104 3.19 8.20 4.16
C THR A 104 3.96 8.62 2.92
N CYS A 105 4.06 7.77 1.89
CA CYS A 105 4.71 8.12 0.63
C CYS A 105 4.01 9.27 -0.08
N GLU A 106 2.70 9.23 -0.21
CA GLU A 106 1.94 10.29 -0.88
C GLU A 106 1.97 11.60 -0.08
N LEU A 107 1.91 11.53 1.25
CA LEU A 107 2.05 12.69 2.12
C LEU A 107 3.45 13.30 2.00
N LEU A 108 4.51 12.50 2.00
CA LEU A 108 5.88 12.96 1.73
C LEU A 108 5.97 13.62 0.35
N GLY A 109 5.38 13.01 -0.68
CA GLY A 109 5.31 13.61 -2.00
C GLY A 109 4.64 14.99 -1.99
N ALA A 110 3.55 15.16 -1.23
CA ALA A 110 2.87 16.44 -1.06
C ALA A 110 3.75 17.46 -0.32
N ILE A 111 4.41 17.06 0.76
CA ILE A 111 5.32 17.89 1.56
C ILE A 111 6.52 18.37 0.70
N PHE A 112 7.15 17.47 -0.06
CA PHE A 112 8.28 17.83 -0.91
C PHE A 112 7.87 18.81 -2.02
N ARG A 113 6.69 18.60 -2.64
CA ARG A 113 6.15 19.56 -3.64
C ARG A 113 5.84 20.91 -3.02
N ALA A 114 5.28 20.96 -1.80
CA ALA A 114 5.05 22.21 -1.07
C ALA A 114 6.38 22.94 -0.77
N GLY A 115 7.47 22.20 -0.54
CA GLY A 115 8.84 22.71 -0.40
C GLY A 115 9.53 23.04 -1.73
N GLY A 116 8.81 23.04 -2.86
CA GLY A 116 9.35 23.37 -4.19
C GLY A 116 10.33 22.36 -4.76
N ARG A 117 10.37 21.11 -4.22
CA ARG A 117 11.27 20.07 -4.70
C ARG A 117 10.68 19.30 -5.88
N ASP A 118 11.52 18.98 -6.85
CA ASP A 118 11.16 18.03 -7.91
C ASP A 118 11.15 16.61 -7.34
N VAL A 119 9.96 16.04 -7.14
CA VAL A 119 9.75 14.75 -6.48
C VAL A 119 8.86 13.83 -7.29
N VAL A 120 9.19 12.54 -7.27
CA VAL A 120 8.37 11.44 -7.80
C VAL A 120 8.06 10.48 -6.67
N VAL A 121 6.80 10.02 -6.59
CA VAL A 121 6.39 8.92 -5.71
C VAL A 121 6.29 7.67 -6.56
N ALA A 122 6.99 6.60 -6.16
CA ALA A 122 7.10 5.35 -6.93
C ALA A 122 7.30 4.13 -6.02
N GLY A 123 7.38 2.94 -6.58
CA GLY A 123 7.73 1.71 -5.87
C GLY A 123 6.64 0.64 -5.88
N ASN A 124 6.32 0.09 -4.71
CA ASN A 124 5.42 -1.06 -4.57
C ASN A 124 3.97 -0.75 -5.00
N VAL A 125 3.50 0.47 -4.80
CA VAL A 125 2.18 0.94 -5.22
C VAL A 125 2.34 2.14 -6.15
N GLY A 126 1.41 2.31 -7.08
CA GLY A 126 1.49 3.36 -8.08
C GLY A 126 2.43 3.00 -9.24
N SER A 127 3.38 3.86 -9.56
CA SER A 127 4.34 3.65 -10.64
C SER A 127 5.52 2.79 -10.17
N PRO A 128 5.89 1.71 -10.90
CA PRO A 128 7.14 1.00 -10.63
C PRO A 128 8.35 1.93 -10.73
N LEU A 129 9.41 1.66 -9.95
CA LEU A 129 10.59 2.50 -9.93
C LEU A 129 11.32 2.50 -11.29
N THR A 130 11.30 1.39 -12.01
CA THR A 130 11.85 1.29 -13.38
C THR A 130 11.11 2.11 -14.42
N ALA A 131 9.87 2.53 -14.15
CA ALA A 131 9.08 3.42 -14.99
C ALA A 131 9.10 4.88 -14.49
N ALA A 132 9.76 5.16 -13.37
CA ALA A 132 9.85 6.50 -12.83
C ALA A 132 10.72 7.40 -13.72
N ARG A 133 10.31 8.66 -13.88
CA ARG A 133 11.19 9.68 -14.45
C ARG A 133 12.31 10.05 -13.47
N SER A 134 13.40 10.57 -13.98
CA SER A 134 14.41 11.20 -13.14
C SER A 134 13.83 12.41 -12.42
N ALA A 135 14.17 12.57 -11.15
CA ALA A 135 13.78 13.69 -10.31
C ALA A 135 14.87 13.95 -9.26
N GLU A 136 14.85 15.12 -8.62
CA GLU A 136 15.77 15.44 -7.52
C GLU A 136 15.57 14.43 -6.36
N TRP A 137 14.32 14.13 -6.06
CA TRP A 137 13.93 13.21 -5.00
C TRP A 137 12.97 12.13 -5.51
N ILE A 138 13.11 10.94 -4.96
CA ILE A 138 12.15 9.86 -5.14
C ILE A 138 11.68 9.41 -3.77
N VAL A 139 10.38 9.47 -3.53
CA VAL A 139 9.75 8.82 -2.38
C VAL A 139 9.34 7.42 -2.83
N CYS A 140 9.99 6.41 -2.27
CA CYS A 140 9.87 5.03 -2.72
C CYS A 140 9.17 4.15 -1.68
N GLU A 141 7.98 3.64 -2.02
CA GLU A 141 7.32 2.61 -1.24
C GLU A 141 8.02 1.27 -1.43
N LEU A 142 8.44 0.63 -0.33
CA LEU A 142 9.19 -0.62 -0.34
C LEU A 142 8.47 -1.71 0.46
N SER A 143 8.12 -2.81 -0.22
CA SER A 143 7.60 -4.03 0.44
C SER A 143 8.76 -4.88 0.99
N SER A 144 8.44 -5.79 1.94
CA SER A 144 9.42 -6.79 2.41
C SER A 144 9.98 -7.63 1.26
N PHE A 145 9.13 -8.01 0.30
CA PHE A 145 9.51 -8.82 -0.87
C PHE A 145 10.48 -8.12 -1.83
N GLN A 146 10.38 -6.79 -1.95
CA GLN A 146 11.33 -6.01 -2.74
C GLN A 146 12.66 -5.86 -2.00
N LEU A 147 12.61 -5.69 -0.68
CA LEU A 147 13.79 -5.54 0.15
C LEU A 147 14.63 -6.83 0.28
N GLU A 148 14.06 -8.01 0.02
CA GLU A 148 14.82 -9.28 -0.02
C GLU A 148 15.95 -9.26 -1.06
N ASP A 149 15.75 -8.61 -2.20
CA ASP A 149 16.67 -8.63 -3.33
C ASP A 149 17.18 -7.23 -3.70
N ILE A 150 17.52 -6.42 -2.67
CA ILE A 150 18.28 -5.18 -2.82
C ILE A 150 19.76 -5.45 -2.56
N HIS A 151 20.64 -4.71 -3.26
CA HIS A 151 22.10 -4.86 -3.15
C HIS A 151 22.82 -3.51 -3.05
N GLU A 152 22.49 -2.55 -3.92
CA GLU A 152 23.07 -1.22 -3.97
C GLU A 152 22.07 -0.11 -3.64
N LEU A 153 20.77 -0.43 -3.59
CA LEU A 153 19.74 0.53 -3.26
C LEU A 153 20.10 1.23 -1.95
N ARG A 154 20.26 2.55 -2.02
CA ARG A 154 20.60 3.42 -0.89
C ARG A 154 19.51 4.43 -0.67
N CYS A 155 19.03 4.51 0.55
CA CYS A 155 18.10 5.55 0.97
C CYS A 155 18.87 6.70 1.65
N ARG A 156 18.66 7.94 1.19
CA ARG A 156 19.13 9.10 1.92
C ARG A 156 18.38 9.23 3.26
N VAL A 157 17.09 8.91 3.24
CA VAL A 157 16.28 8.74 4.46
C VAL A 157 15.51 7.43 4.32
N ALA A 158 15.60 6.55 5.30
CA ALA A 158 14.83 5.32 5.37
C ALA A 158 13.84 5.38 6.52
N VAL A 159 12.58 5.05 6.25
CA VAL A 159 11.48 5.09 7.22
C VAL A 159 10.91 3.70 7.43
N LEU A 160 10.92 3.22 8.66
CA LEU A 160 10.13 2.08 9.11
C LEU A 160 8.93 2.60 9.89
N LEU A 161 7.71 2.30 9.43
CA LEU A 161 6.49 2.81 10.08
C LEU A 161 6.04 1.98 11.27
N ASN A 162 5.99 0.67 11.09
CA ASN A 162 5.55 -0.29 12.10
C ASN A 162 5.90 -1.71 11.68
N LEU A 163 5.88 -2.63 12.66
CA LEU A 163 6.09 -4.06 12.46
C LEU A 163 4.97 -4.82 13.17
N GLU A 164 4.10 -5.45 12.41
CA GLU A 164 3.05 -6.34 12.88
C GLU A 164 3.11 -7.65 12.08
N PRO A 165 2.70 -8.79 12.63
CA PRO A 165 2.66 -10.05 11.87
C PRO A 165 1.85 -9.91 10.59
N ASP A 166 2.48 -10.19 9.44
CA ASP A 166 1.88 -10.16 8.12
C ASP A 166 2.70 -11.04 7.16
N HIS A 167 2.08 -11.53 6.10
CA HIS A 167 2.76 -12.32 5.06
C HIS A 167 3.57 -13.53 5.59
N LEU A 168 3.11 -14.16 6.69
CA LEU A 168 3.79 -15.33 7.27
C LEU A 168 3.71 -16.57 6.37
N ASP A 169 2.72 -16.62 5.49
CA ASP A 169 2.62 -17.60 4.39
C ASP A 169 3.82 -17.56 3.43
N ARG A 170 4.46 -16.39 3.30
CA ARG A 170 5.62 -16.14 2.44
C ARG A 170 6.95 -16.16 3.18
N HIS A 171 7.04 -15.47 4.32
CA HIS A 171 8.28 -15.34 5.09
C HIS A 171 8.51 -16.49 6.07
N GLY A 172 7.48 -17.33 6.32
CA GLY A 172 7.52 -18.44 7.28
C GLY A 172 7.46 -18.00 8.74
N THR A 173 8.24 -16.98 9.15
CA THR A 173 8.28 -16.47 10.52
C THR A 173 8.18 -14.95 10.56
N PHE A 174 7.77 -14.41 11.72
CA PHE A 174 7.76 -12.97 11.95
C PHE A 174 9.18 -12.38 11.92
N ASP A 175 10.16 -13.10 12.44
CA ASP A 175 11.56 -12.65 12.44
C ASP A 175 12.10 -12.51 11.02
N ALA A 176 11.85 -13.48 10.13
CA ALA A 176 12.24 -13.36 8.73
C ALA A 176 11.56 -12.18 8.01
N TYR A 177 10.28 -11.94 8.30
CA TYR A 177 9.55 -10.78 7.79
C TYR A 177 10.13 -9.45 8.29
N ARG A 178 10.41 -9.36 9.60
CA ARG A 178 11.06 -8.21 10.22
C ARG A 178 12.43 -7.95 9.60
N ASP A 179 13.27 -8.99 9.51
CA ASP A 179 14.63 -8.88 9.00
C ASP A 179 14.66 -8.45 7.54
N ALA A 180 13.72 -8.96 6.71
CA ALA A 180 13.56 -8.48 5.35
C ALA A 180 13.25 -6.97 5.27
N LYS A 181 12.41 -6.43 6.18
CA LYS A 181 12.12 -4.99 6.23
C LYS A 181 13.29 -4.17 6.74
N LEU A 182 14.02 -4.66 7.73
CA LEU A 182 15.17 -3.95 8.31
C LEU A 182 16.32 -3.77 7.32
N ARG A 183 16.36 -4.55 6.24
CA ARG A 183 17.31 -4.34 5.15
C ARG A 183 17.27 -2.94 4.54
N ILE A 184 16.16 -2.21 4.68
CA ILE A 184 16.07 -0.81 4.24
C ILE A 184 17.15 0.08 4.88
N PHE A 185 17.66 -0.30 6.05
CA PHE A 185 18.67 0.44 6.79
C PHE A 185 20.12 0.05 6.45
N GLU A 186 20.34 -1.04 5.69
CA GLU A 186 21.70 -1.50 5.36
C GLU A 186 22.55 -0.42 4.67
N ARG A 187 21.89 0.43 3.86
CA ARG A 187 22.53 1.52 3.11
C ARG A 187 21.71 2.80 3.21
N THR A 188 21.66 3.37 4.43
CA THR A 188 20.93 4.61 4.65
C THR A 188 21.80 5.66 5.31
N ASP A 189 21.56 6.95 5.01
CA ASP A 189 22.24 8.05 5.69
C ASP A 189 21.52 8.40 7.00
N VAL A 190 20.18 8.38 6.99
CA VAL A 190 19.34 8.68 8.16
C VAL A 190 18.20 7.66 8.26
N ALA A 191 18.11 6.99 9.41
CA ALA A 191 16.98 6.13 9.77
C ALA A 191 15.92 6.93 10.53
N VAL A 192 14.64 6.68 10.20
CA VAL A 192 13.46 7.19 10.91
C VAL A 192 12.65 5.99 11.38
N VAL A 193 12.46 5.84 12.67
CA VAL A 193 11.96 4.62 13.31
C VAL A 193 10.86 4.92 14.33
N PRO A 194 9.92 4.00 14.58
CA PRO A 194 8.91 4.19 15.61
C PRO A 194 9.57 4.19 17.01
N ARG A 195 9.11 5.06 17.88
CA ARG A 195 9.53 5.10 19.28
C ARG A 195 9.27 3.75 19.96
N GLY A 196 10.27 3.26 20.71
CA GLY A 196 10.15 2.05 21.53
C GLY A 196 10.44 0.74 20.81
N LEU A 197 10.85 0.74 19.54
CA LEU A 197 11.32 -0.48 18.87
C LEU A 197 12.78 -0.83 19.17
N GLY A 198 13.54 0.06 19.85
CA GLY A 198 14.93 -0.17 20.17
C GLY A 198 15.86 -0.19 18.95
N LEU A 199 15.51 0.52 17.90
CA LEU A 199 16.32 0.72 16.69
C LEU A 199 17.00 2.08 16.73
N ASP A 200 18.23 2.15 16.23
CA ASP A 200 18.95 3.41 16.10
C ASP A 200 18.33 4.29 14.99
N GLY A 201 18.09 5.56 15.30
CA GLY A 201 17.53 6.50 14.35
C GLY A 201 16.80 7.68 14.98
N ILE A 202 16.19 8.50 14.14
CA ILE A 202 15.26 9.54 14.58
C ILE A 202 13.95 8.87 14.94
N GLU A 203 13.59 8.87 16.20
CA GLU A 203 12.34 8.29 16.66
C GLU A 203 11.15 9.22 16.35
N PHE A 204 10.00 8.62 16.03
CA PHE A 204 8.72 9.30 15.92
C PHE A 204 7.61 8.56 16.66
N ALA A 205 6.57 9.30 17.05
CA ALA A 205 5.35 8.75 17.62
C ALA A 205 4.14 9.66 17.30
N ALA A 206 2.93 9.13 17.48
CA ALA A 206 1.69 9.87 17.19
C ALA A 206 1.50 11.12 18.06
N ASP A 207 2.12 11.20 19.24
CA ASP A 207 2.07 12.35 20.16
C ASP A 207 3.14 13.43 19.90
N ASP A 208 4.02 13.23 18.94
CA ASP A 208 5.03 14.20 18.60
C ASP A 208 4.40 15.52 18.09
N PRO A 209 5.01 16.69 18.40
CA PRO A 209 4.51 17.96 17.90
C PRO A 209 4.70 18.07 16.39
N LEU A 210 3.60 18.34 15.68
CA LEU A 210 3.60 18.55 14.24
C LEU A 210 3.51 20.04 13.91
N PRO A 211 4.09 20.52 12.78
CA PRO A 211 3.95 21.92 12.36
C PRO A 211 2.51 22.30 12.01
N ALA A 212 1.65 21.32 11.70
CA ALA A 212 0.21 21.46 11.53
C ALA A 212 -0.49 20.12 11.74
N GLU A 213 -1.77 20.15 12.10
CA GLU A 213 -2.56 18.91 12.13
C GLU A 213 -2.81 18.38 10.70
N PRO A 214 -2.67 17.05 10.49
CA PRO A 214 -2.95 16.47 9.19
C PRO A 214 -4.45 16.53 8.87
N ARG A 215 -4.76 16.84 7.63
CA ARG A 215 -6.15 16.88 7.14
C ARG A 215 -6.84 15.51 7.19
N ILE A 216 -6.08 14.43 7.05
CA ILE A 216 -6.61 13.05 7.07
C ILE A 216 -6.87 12.58 8.50
N PRO A 217 -8.06 12.06 8.81
CA PRO A 217 -8.45 11.69 10.17
C PRO A 217 -7.81 10.39 10.64
N GLY A 218 -7.81 10.17 11.96
CA GLY A 218 -7.46 8.93 12.62
C GLY A 218 -6.05 8.92 13.23
N ALA A 219 -5.92 8.25 14.38
CA ALA A 219 -4.66 8.19 15.14
C ALA A 219 -3.50 7.58 14.32
N HIS A 220 -3.79 6.55 13.51
CA HIS A 220 -2.79 5.96 12.62
C HIS A 220 -2.31 6.92 11.52
N ASN A 221 -3.17 7.85 11.06
CA ASN A 221 -2.75 8.87 10.10
C ASN A 221 -1.92 9.97 10.76
N ARG A 222 -2.18 10.25 12.04
CA ARG A 222 -1.32 11.16 12.82
C ARG A 222 0.07 10.55 13.02
N GLU A 223 0.17 9.24 13.24
CA GLU A 223 1.44 8.52 13.31
C GLU A 223 2.18 8.54 11.95
N ASN A 224 1.47 8.29 10.83
CA ASN A 224 2.02 8.44 9.49
C ASN A 224 2.52 9.87 9.22
N ALA A 225 1.80 10.89 9.73
CA ALA A 225 2.20 12.29 9.61
C ALA A 225 3.45 12.61 10.46
N ALA A 226 3.57 12.03 11.65
CA ALA A 226 4.78 12.16 12.48
C ALA A 226 6.00 11.54 11.79
N ALA A 227 5.86 10.33 11.23
CA ALA A 227 6.90 9.69 10.44
C ALA A 227 7.30 10.53 9.22
N ALA A 228 6.31 11.03 8.46
CA ALA A 228 6.55 11.89 7.29
C ALA A 228 7.24 13.21 7.68
N THR A 229 6.84 13.82 8.80
CA THR A 229 7.46 15.04 9.33
C THR A 229 8.92 14.81 9.69
N ALA A 230 9.22 13.74 10.44
CA ALA A 230 10.59 13.38 10.82
C ALA A 230 11.46 13.13 9.57
N ALA A 231 10.93 12.39 8.58
CA ALA A 231 11.63 12.08 7.34
C ALA A 231 11.87 13.34 6.48
N ALA A 232 10.87 14.22 6.38
CA ALA A 232 10.99 15.46 5.62
C ALA A 232 12.03 16.41 6.23
N ARG A 233 12.03 16.57 7.57
CA ARG A 233 13.08 17.33 8.29
C ARG A 233 14.47 16.75 8.05
N ALA A 234 14.62 15.43 8.13
CA ALA A 234 15.88 14.73 7.84
C ALA A 234 16.34 14.95 6.38
N ALA A 235 15.40 15.13 5.45
CA ALA A 235 15.68 15.46 4.06
C ALA A 235 15.95 16.96 3.80
N GLY A 236 15.85 17.81 4.85
CA GLY A 236 16.10 19.26 4.76
C GLY A 236 14.90 20.07 4.26
N ILE A 237 13.67 19.56 4.43
CA ILE A 237 12.44 20.33 4.17
C ILE A 237 12.10 21.14 5.43
N ASP A 238 11.75 22.39 5.26
CA ASP A 238 11.39 23.29 6.37
C ASP A 238 9.97 23.04 6.90
N ASP A 239 9.71 23.48 8.12
CA ASP A 239 8.43 23.28 8.80
C ASP A 239 7.27 24.02 8.14
N VAL A 240 7.51 25.07 7.36
CA VAL A 240 6.46 25.80 6.61
C VAL A 240 5.91 24.91 5.50
N ALA A 241 6.80 24.31 4.72
CA ALA A 241 6.44 23.37 3.66
C ALA A 241 5.81 22.09 4.23
N ILE A 242 6.31 21.58 5.36
CA ILE A 242 5.73 20.42 6.04
C ILE A 242 4.29 20.75 6.49
N ALA A 243 4.08 21.91 7.13
CA ALA A 243 2.76 22.35 7.57
C ALA A 243 1.78 22.48 6.40
N GLU A 244 2.23 23.03 5.28
CA GLU A 244 1.40 23.14 4.07
C GLU A 244 1.02 21.76 3.51
N GLY A 245 1.99 20.86 3.40
CA GLY A 245 1.72 19.48 2.97
C GLY A 245 0.73 18.74 3.87
N LEU A 246 0.86 18.90 5.21
CA LEU A 246 -0.06 18.30 6.17
C LEU A 246 -1.50 18.82 6.03
N ARG A 247 -1.66 20.15 5.82
CA ARG A 247 -2.98 20.79 5.69
C ARG A 247 -3.66 20.50 4.36
N THR A 248 -2.89 20.37 3.28
CA THR A 248 -3.42 20.29 1.92
C THR A 248 -3.54 18.86 1.39
N PHE A 249 -2.80 17.90 1.97
CA PHE A 249 -2.86 16.51 1.53
C PHE A 249 -4.27 15.92 1.72
N PRO A 250 -4.98 15.58 0.64
CA PRO A 250 -6.37 15.13 0.74
C PRO A 250 -6.53 13.68 1.22
N GLY A 251 -5.43 12.96 1.37
CA GLY A 251 -5.40 11.51 1.57
C GLY A 251 -5.11 10.75 0.28
N VAL A 252 -5.10 9.43 0.40
CA VAL A 252 -4.93 8.51 -0.73
C VAL A 252 -6.31 8.16 -1.26
N GLU A 253 -6.48 8.19 -2.57
CA GLU A 253 -7.73 7.76 -3.21
C GLU A 253 -8.17 6.38 -2.70
N HIS A 254 -9.45 6.23 -2.46
CA HIS A 254 -10.08 5.02 -1.96
C HIS A 254 -9.58 4.54 -0.58
N ARG A 255 -8.92 5.41 0.20
CA ARG A 255 -8.50 5.14 1.58
C ARG A 255 -9.00 6.24 2.51
N LEU A 256 -10.08 5.97 3.24
CA LEU A 256 -10.80 6.93 4.12
C LEU A 256 -11.02 8.28 3.43
N GLU A 257 -11.20 8.26 2.13
CA GLU A 257 -11.41 9.43 1.28
C GLU A 257 -12.81 10.01 1.53
N LEU A 258 -12.89 11.27 1.94
CA LEU A 258 -14.18 11.97 2.00
C LEU A 258 -14.66 12.23 0.57
N ALA A 259 -15.60 11.39 0.08
CA ALA A 259 -16.16 11.50 -1.25
C ALA A 259 -17.19 12.64 -1.35
N ARG A 260 -18.01 12.83 -0.30
CA ARG A 260 -19.01 13.91 -0.23
C ARG A 260 -19.46 14.13 1.21
N GLU A 261 -19.90 15.35 1.50
CA GLU A 261 -20.76 15.66 2.63
C GLU A 261 -22.10 16.18 2.10
N LEU A 262 -23.22 15.58 2.54
CA LEU A 262 -24.55 15.94 2.12
C LEU A 262 -25.49 15.92 3.33
N ARG A 263 -26.18 17.04 3.60
CA ARG A 263 -27.14 17.18 4.71
C ARG A 263 -26.58 16.79 6.09
N GLY A 264 -25.28 17.09 6.34
CA GLY A 264 -24.59 16.73 7.57
C GLY A 264 -24.18 15.27 7.69
N VAL A 265 -24.36 14.46 6.63
CA VAL A 265 -23.87 13.07 6.52
C VAL A 265 -22.59 13.06 5.70
N ARG A 266 -21.54 12.44 6.22
CA ARG A 266 -20.28 12.24 5.50
C ARG A 266 -20.26 10.89 4.80
N TYR A 267 -19.89 10.88 3.51
CA TYR A 267 -19.73 9.67 2.71
C TYR A 267 -18.25 9.42 2.50
N VAL A 268 -17.75 8.31 3.03
CA VAL A 268 -16.32 8.00 3.08
C VAL A 268 -16.02 6.73 2.27
N ASN A 269 -15.07 6.86 1.36
CA ASN A 269 -14.62 5.80 0.48
C ASN A 269 -13.33 5.17 1.02
N ASP A 270 -13.43 3.95 1.51
CA ASP A 270 -12.30 3.11 1.95
C ASP A 270 -12.30 1.79 1.16
N SER A 271 -12.59 1.85 -0.13
CA SER A 271 -12.64 0.68 -1.01
C SER A 271 -11.35 -0.14 -1.02
N LYS A 272 -10.22 0.47 -0.66
CA LYS A 272 -8.91 -0.19 -0.50
C LYS A 272 -8.84 -1.13 0.70
N ALA A 273 -9.79 -1.10 1.62
CA ALA A 273 -9.91 -2.05 2.74
C ALA A 273 -10.41 -3.43 2.25
N THR A 274 -9.54 -4.17 1.57
CA THR A 274 -9.85 -5.46 0.93
C THR A 274 -9.66 -6.67 1.84
N ASN A 275 -9.48 -6.47 3.14
CA ASN A 275 -9.41 -7.48 4.19
C ASN A 275 -9.96 -6.95 5.51
N THR A 276 -10.22 -7.85 6.46
CA THR A 276 -10.82 -7.53 7.77
C THR A 276 -9.93 -6.61 8.61
N ALA A 277 -8.61 -6.78 8.57
CA ALA A 277 -7.67 -5.94 9.33
C ALA A 277 -7.67 -4.48 8.84
N ALA A 278 -7.80 -4.26 7.53
CA ALA A 278 -7.92 -2.91 6.98
C ALA A 278 -9.26 -2.28 7.34
N ALA A 279 -10.36 -3.03 7.23
CA ALA A 279 -11.71 -2.53 7.56
C ALA A 279 -11.85 -2.18 9.05
N ARG A 280 -11.24 -2.95 9.97
CA ARG A 280 -11.13 -2.58 11.40
C ARG A 280 -10.58 -1.18 11.59
N ARG A 281 -9.46 -0.89 10.93
CA ARG A 281 -8.82 0.43 11.00
C ARG A 281 -9.71 1.52 10.41
N GLY A 282 -10.43 1.20 9.33
CA GLY A 282 -11.42 2.10 8.73
C GLY A 282 -12.53 2.47 9.71
N VAL A 283 -13.11 1.48 10.38
CA VAL A 283 -14.15 1.67 11.42
C VAL A 283 -13.59 2.44 12.62
N ALA A 284 -12.39 2.08 13.08
CA ALA A 284 -11.74 2.72 14.24
C ALA A 284 -11.30 4.17 13.99
N ALA A 285 -11.24 4.62 12.74
CA ALA A 285 -10.84 5.98 12.40
C ALA A 285 -11.88 7.05 12.76
N PHE A 286 -13.10 6.64 13.14
CA PHE A 286 -14.20 7.57 13.39
C PHE A 286 -14.87 7.28 14.73
N ASP A 287 -15.18 8.35 15.48
CA ASP A 287 -15.98 8.29 16.71
C ASP A 287 -17.47 8.44 16.42
N ALA A 288 -17.83 8.96 15.25
CA ALA A 288 -19.21 9.14 14.83
C ALA A 288 -19.88 7.80 14.51
N PRO A 289 -21.22 7.67 14.66
CA PRO A 289 -21.94 6.47 14.28
C PRO A 289 -21.80 6.15 12.79
N LEU A 290 -21.62 4.87 12.46
CA LEU A 290 -21.34 4.39 11.11
C LEU A 290 -22.50 3.61 10.51
N ARG A 291 -22.77 3.85 9.23
CA ARG A 291 -23.49 2.97 8.32
C ARG A 291 -22.48 2.35 7.38
N LEU A 292 -22.22 1.06 7.56
CA LEU A 292 -21.06 0.39 6.99
C LEU A 292 -21.44 -0.47 5.78
N VAL A 293 -20.83 -0.23 4.62
CA VAL A 293 -20.96 -1.11 3.45
C VAL A 293 -19.86 -2.15 3.49
N LEU A 294 -20.24 -3.43 3.60
CA LEU A 294 -19.38 -4.61 3.72
C LEU A 294 -19.62 -5.59 2.60
N GLY A 295 -18.58 -6.29 2.17
CA GLY A 295 -18.69 -7.41 1.25
C GLY A 295 -17.90 -7.28 -0.04
N GLY A 296 -17.99 -8.32 -0.85
CA GLY A 296 -17.22 -8.54 -2.06
C GLY A 296 -16.80 -9.99 -2.19
N SER A 297 -15.68 -10.25 -2.88
CA SER A 297 -15.17 -11.60 -3.11
C SER A 297 -14.59 -12.22 -1.83
N LEU A 298 -14.81 -13.51 -1.64
CA LEU A 298 -14.25 -14.30 -0.56
C LEU A 298 -12.75 -14.58 -0.75
N LYS A 299 -11.98 -14.50 0.35
CA LYS A 299 -10.56 -14.86 0.42
C LYS A 299 -10.20 -15.71 1.64
N GLY A 300 -11.21 -16.31 2.30
CA GLY A 300 -11.00 -17.10 3.52
C GLY A 300 -10.80 -16.24 4.78
N GLU A 301 -11.33 -15.03 4.82
CA GLU A 301 -11.29 -14.12 5.98
C GLU A 301 -12.11 -14.66 7.15
N ASP A 302 -11.63 -14.46 8.37
CA ASP A 302 -12.41 -14.71 9.61
C ASP A 302 -13.27 -13.47 9.93
N PHE A 303 -14.53 -13.51 9.50
CA PHE A 303 -15.49 -12.46 9.80
C PHE A 303 -16.00 -12.49 11.23
N GLY A 304 -15.90 -13.61 11.96
CA GLY A 304 -16.37 -13.71 13.33
C GLY A 304 -15.60 -12.83 14.30
N ALA A 305 -14.25 -12.81 14.19
CA ALA A 305 -13.42 -11.91 14.98
C ALA A 305 -13.68 -10.44 14.62
N PHE A 306 -13.81 -10.14 13.32
CA PHE A 306 -14.10 -8.79 12.83
C PHE A 306 -15.45 -8.26 13.33
N ALA A 307 -16.52 -9.05 13.22
CA ALA A 307 -17.87 -8.65 13.63
C ALA A 307 -17.97 -8.25 15.11
N ARG A 308 -17.25 -8.94 16.01
CA ARG A 308 -17.22 -8.62 17.45
C ARG A 308 -16.65 -7.22 17.76
N GLU A 309 -15.84 -6.66 16.89
CA GLU A 309 -15.22 -5.35 17.06
C GLU A 309 -16.03 -4.19 16.44
N LEU A 310 -17.11 -4.50 15.73
CA LEU A 310 -17.95 -3.47 15.09
C LEU A 310 -18.87 -2.73 16.07
N GLU A 311 -19.27 -3.37 17.17
CA GLU A 311 -20.03 -2.70 18.23
C GLU A 311 -19.13 -1.78 19.08
N PRO A 312 -19.64 -0.65 19.55
CA PRO A 312 -20.98 -0.07 19.41
C PRO A 312 -21.11 0.95 18.26
N ARG A 313 -20.12 1.06 17.39
CA ARG A 313 -19.99 2.17 16.41
C ARG A 313 -20.89 2.00 15.20
N VAL A 314 -21.19 0.75 14.80
CA VAL A 314 -21.95 0.46 13.58
C VAL A 314 -23.43 0.41 13.85
N ARG A 315 -24.18 1.39 13.33
CA ARG A 315 -25.65 1.44 13.43
C ARG A 315 -26.31 0.38 12.57
N ARG A 316 -25.76 0.15 11.37
CA ARG A 316 -26.22 -0.89 10.43
C ARG A 316 -25.14 -1.19 9.41
N ALA A 317 -25.02 -2.47 9.05
CA ALA A 317 -24.20 -2.93 7.94
C ALA A 317 -25.08 -3.20 6.69
N TYR A 318 -24.55 -2.89 5.51
CA TYR A 318 -25.19 -3.12 4.21
C TYR A 318 -24.30 -4.10 3.44
N LEU A 319 -24.80 -5.33 3.23
CA LEU A 319 -24.00 -6.45 2.75
C LEU A 319 -24.13 -6.60 1.24
N ILE A 320 -22.98 -6.68 0.56
CA ILE A 320 -22.89 -6.81 -0.89
C ILE A 320 -22.04 -8.00 -1.32
N GLY A 321 -22.28 -8.51 -2.52
CA GLY A 321 -21.43 -9.50 -3.17
C GLY A 321 -21.45 -10.90 -2.55
N GLU A 322 -20.46 -11.72 -2.94
CA GLU A 322 -20.37 -13.13 -2.56
C GLU A 322 -20.25 -13.35 -1.05
N ALA A 323 -19.56 -12.47 -0.34
CA ALA A 323 -19.34 -12.59 1.11
C ALA A 323 -20.57 -12.26 1.97
N ALA A 324 -21.69 -11.83 1.38
CA ALA A 324 -22.86 -11.35 2.12
C ALA A 324 -23.43 -12.37 3.13
N ASP A 325 -23.48 -13.67 2.79
CA ASP A 325 -24.00 -14.70 3.66
C ASP A 325 -23.06 -15.04 4.83
N ASP A 326 -21.74 -15.02 4.60
CA ASP A 326 -20.73 -15.27 5.63
C ASP A 326 -20.67 -14.10 6.62
N LEU A 327 -20.75 -12.86 6.11
CA LEU A 327 -20.85 -11.66 6.92
C LEU A 327 -22.14 -11.64 7.74
N ALA A 328 -23.29 -12.01 7.14
CA ALA A 328 -24.56 -12.07 7.86
C ALA A 328 -24.49 -13.04 9.05
N ARG A 329 -23.95 -14.25 8.84
CA ARG A 329 -23.75 -15.24 9.93
C ARG A 329 -22.86 -14.69 11.05
N ALA A 330 -21.80 -13.95 10.70
CA ALA A 330 -20.92 -13.36 11.69
C ALA A 330 -21.61 -12.23 12.48
N LEU A 331 -22.42 -11.41 11.81
CA LEU A 331 -23.15 -10.30 12.43
C LEU A 331 -24.33 -10.78 13.29
N ASP A 332 -25.00 -11.88 12.92
CA ASP A 332 -26.05 -12.52 13.75
C ASP A 332 -25.53 -12.87 15.15
N ALA A 333 -24.26 -13.27 15.25
CA ALA A 333 -23.62 -13.62 16.52
C ALA A 333 -23.30 -12.41 17.41
N THR A 334 -23.31 -11.19 16.86
CA THR A 334 -22.94 -9.96 17.59
C THR A 334 -24.11 -9.00 17.80
N GLY A 335 -25.23 -9.23 17.13
CA GLY A 335 -26.41 -8.36 17.22
C GLY A 335 -26.29 -7.05 16.43
N VAL A 336 -25.25 -6.85 15.63
CA VAL A 336 -25.14 -5.70 14.73
C VAL A 336 -26.21 -5.78 13.64
N PRO A 337 -27.13 -4.81 13.52
CA PRO A 337 -28.15 -4.84 12.49
C PRO A 337 -27.55 -4.80 11.08
N TYR A 338 -28.10 -5.58 10.17
CA TYR A 338 -27.66 -5.58 8.79
C TYR A 338 -28.81 -5.68 7.78
N GLU A 339 -28.48 -5.41 6.52
CA GLU A 339 -29.34 -5.57 5.37
C GLU A 339 -28.57 -6.21 4.21
N ARG A 340 -29.14 -7.23 3.57
CA ARG A 340 -28.60 -7.81 2.35
C ARG A 340 -28.96 -6.94 1.16
N SER A 341 -28.06 -6.07 0.75
CA SER A 341 -28.30 -5.10 -0.32
C SER A 341 -27.95 -5.66 -1.71
N GLY A 342 -27.14 -6.72 -1.79
CA GLY A 342 -26.76 -7.38 -3.03
C GLY A 342 -25.67 -6.65 -3.82
N ASP A 343 -25.88 -5.39 -4.18
CA ASP A 343 -24.94 -4.57 -4.94
C ASP A 343 -24.63 -3.22 -4.28
N LEU A 344 -23.53 -2.58 -4.71
CA LEU A 344 -23.04 -1.32 -4.14
C LEU A 344 -24.07 -0.18 -4.30
N GLY A 345 -24.76 -0.10 -5.44
CA GLY A 345 -25.72 0.97 -5.69
C GLY A 345 -26.92 0.89 -4.76
N THR A 346 -27.43 -0.32 -4.53
CA THR A 346 -28.53 -0.58 -3.58
C THR A 346 -28.10 -0.27 -2.16
N ALA A 347 -26.89 -0.72 -1.74
CA ALA A 347 -26.32 -0.45 -0.41
C ALA A 347 -26.18 1.05 -0.13
N VAL A 348 -25.62 1.82 -1.09
CA VAL A 348 -25.43 3.28 -0.94
C VAL A 348 -26.77 4.00 -0.83
N ARG A 349 -27.75 3.65 -1.67
CA ARG A 349 -29.10 4.27 -1.59
C ARG A 349 -29.80 3.96 -0.27
N ALA A 350 -29.75 2.70 0.19
CA ALA A 350 -30.36 2.29 1.45
C ALA A 350 -29.68 2.97 2.65
N ALA A 351 -28.35 3.02 2.65
CA ALA A 351 -27.57 3.71 3.69
C ALA A 351 -27.89 5.22 3.71
N ALA A 352 -27.92 5.86 2.55
CA ALA A 352 -28.22 7.30 2.44
C ALA A 352 -29.64 7.65 2.88
N ALA A 353 -30.63 6.82 2.53
CA ALA A 353 -32.04 7.03 2.92
C ALA A 353 -32.25 6.92 4.45
N ALA A 354 -31.42 6.12 5.13
CA ALA A 354 -31.52 5.89 6.55
C ALA A 354 -30.55 6.74 7.39
N ALA A 355 -29.59 7.46 6.76
CA ALA A 355 -28.56 8.20 7.48
C ALA A 355 -29.10 9.51 8.06
N GLU A 356 -28.66 9.82 9.28
CA GLU A 356 -28.97 11.04 10.02
C GLU A 356 -27.78 12.01 10.03
N PRO A 357 -28.01 13.34 10.17
CA PRO A 357 -26.94 14.31 10.33
C PRO A 357 -25.96 13.93 11.45
N GLY A 358 -24.66 14.00 11.18
CA GLY A 358 -23.59 13.58 12.09
C GLY A 358 -23.13 12.13 11.88
N GLU A 359 -23.88 11.30 11.16
CA GLU A 359 -23.46 9.94 10.81
C GLU A 359 -22.51 9.90 9.61
N ILE A 360 -21.85 8.75 9.45
CA ILE A 360 -20.97 8.47 8.33
C ILE A 360 -21.45 7.23 7.58
N VAL A 361 -21.62 7.36 6.26
CA VAL A 361 -21.75 6.21 5.36
C VAL A 361 -20.34 5.83 4.89
N LEU A 362 -19.83 4.70 5.39
CA LEU A 362 -18.47 4.22 5.14
C LEU A 362 -18.49 2.99 4.22
N LEU A 363 -17.87 3.10 3.04
CA LEU A 363 -17.49 1.94 2.26
C LEU A 363 -16.14 1.42 2.78
N SER A 364 -16.13 0.37 3.59
CA SER A 364 -14.90 -0.31 4.05
C SER A 364 -15.13 -1.81 4.02
N PRO A 365 -15.01 -2.42 2.83
CA PRO A 365 -15.68 -3.66 2.46
C PRO A 365 -15.20 -4.92 3.18
N ALA A 366 -14.01 -4.94 3.78
CA ALA A 366 -13.34 -6.11 4.35
C ALA A 366 -13.05 -7.25 3.34
N CYS A 367 -13.42 -7.09 2.08
CA CYS A 367 -13.35 -8.09 1.01
C CYS A 367 -12.71 -7.50 -0.26
N ALA A 368 -12.13 -8.36 -1.10
CA ALA A 368 -11.78 -7.98 -2.46
C ALA A 368 -13.03 -7.62 -3.26
N SER A 369 -12.83 -7.13 -4.48
CA SER A 369 -13.93 -6.58 -5.30
C SER A 369 -14.24 -7.39 -6.56
N TYR A 370 -13.53 -8.49 -6.78
CA TYR A 370 -13.50 -9.22 -8.07
C TYR A 370 -14.80 -9.92 -8.45
N ASP A 371 -15.76 -10.02 -7.55
CA ASP A 371 -17.11 -10.55 -7.80
C ASP A 371 -18.00 -9.58 -8.57
N GLN A 372 -17.85 -8.27 -8.33
CA GLN A 372 -18.70 -7.23 -8.95
C GLN A 372 -17.88 -6.16 -9.70
N PHE A 373 -16.57 -6.07 -9.49
CA PHE A 373 -15.72 -5.03 -10.07
C PHE A 373 -14.37 -5.62 -10.52
N GLU A 374 -13.75 -5.02 -11.52
CA GLU A 374 -12.44 -5.40 -12.02
C GLU A 374 -11.34 -5.29 -10.94
N ASN A 375 -11.44 -4.30 -10.07
CA ASN A 375 -10.49 -4.03 -8.98
C ASN A 375 -11.14 -3.12 -7.92
N PHE A 376 -10.42 -2.86 -6.81
CA PHE A 376 -10.93 -2.00 -5.74
C PHE A 376 -11.04 -0.53 -6.17
N GLU A 377 -10.23 -0.08 -7.11
CA GLU A 377 -10.27 1.27 -7.67
C GLU A 377 -11.62 1.49 -8.36
N ARG A 378 -12.07 0.56 -9.22
CA ARG A 378 -13.37 0.64 -9.89
C ARG A 378 -14.54 0.62 -8.90
N ARG A 379 -14.45 -0.18 -7.84
CA ARG A 379 -15.47 -0.14 -6.77
C ARG A 379 -15.50 1.22 -6.07
N GLY A 380 -14.33 1.79 -5.79
CA GLY A 380 -14.22 3.11 -5.16
C GLY A 380 -14.68 4.26 -6.06
N GLU A 381 -14.38 4.23 -7.36
CA GLU A 381 -14.88 5.17 -8.36
C GLU A 381 -16.42 5.12 -8.46
N GLU A 382 -16.98 3.90 -8.48
CA GLU A 382 -18.44 3.72 -8.53
C GLU A 382 -19.11 4.24 -7.25
N PHE A 383 -18.53 3.99 -6.06
CA PHE A 383 -19.03 4.58 -4.81
C PHE A 383 -19.05 6.12 -4.91
N ARG A 384 -17.95 6.72 -5.36
CA ARG A 384 -17.84 8.18 -5.53
C ARG A 384 -18.92 8.71 -6.49
N ARG A 385 -19.11 8.03 -7.63
CA ARG A 385 -20.15 8.37 -8.62
C ARG A 385 -21.57 8.29 -8.04
N LEU A 386 -21.87 7.21 -7.30
CA LEU A 386 -23.17 7.03 -6.67
C LEU A 386 -23.46 8.12 -5.65
N VAL A 387 -22.49 8.42 -4.79
CA VAL A 387 -22.61 9.44 -3.74
C VAL A 387 -22.78 10.85 -4.33
N GLN A 388 -22.08 11.19 -5.43
CA GLN A 388 -22.24 12.49 -6.09
C GLN A 388 -23.65 12.67 -6.68
N ASN A 389 -24.33 11.59 -7.06
CA ASN A 389 -25.67 11.61 -7.64
C ASN A 389 -26.80 11.54 -6.59
N LEU A 390 -26.50 11.46 -5.30
CA LEU A 390 -27.51 11.55 -4.24
C LEU A 390 -28.13 12.97 -4.22
N SER A 391 -29.43 13.07 -4.05
CA SER A 391 -30.18 14.33 -4.03
C SER A 391 -30.48 14.80 -2.61
#